data_8ebaea238401f3f77a4de53d426517b5
#
_entry.id   8ebaea238401f3f77a4de53d426517b5
#
_cell.length_a   1.000
_cell.length_b   1.000
_cell.length_c   1.000
_cell.angle_alpha   90.00
_cell.angle_beta   90.00
_cell.angle_gamma   90.00
#
_symmetry.space_group_name_H-M   'P 1'
#
loop_
_entity.id
_entity.type
_entity.pdbx_description
1 polymer ?
#
loop_
_entity_poly.entity_id
_entity_poly.type
_entity_poly.pdbx_seq_one_letter_code
_entity_poly.pdbx_strand_id
1 'polypeptide(L)'
;MQQLYLTGDGASASAAQLMNALNVPFSGFQLTPVRVGGSLRGEALHLLLPPPKPRLNDVLCRVRLTEKDWLLLPQVMEEIAAPGLCGTFSTRTPILIDRVEPEMLACPAFCDALMQVQAREQLAIFVVADGAEKPLQQMMPENRQRWFSAPDTAAETLVEAAMLRL
;
A
#
# COMPACT_ATOMS: atom_id res chain seq x y z
N MET A 1 16.13 9.03 -5.45
CA MET A 1 15.72 8.69 -4.08
C MET A 1 14.99 7.35 -4.12
N GLN A 2 15.27 6.43 -3.18
CA GLN A 2 14.69 5.07 -3.19
C GLN A 2 13.44 5.02 -2.33
N GLN A 3 12.38 4.40 -2.78
CA GLN A 3 11.18 4.12 -2.00
C GLN A 3 11.35 2.80 -1.23
N LEU A 4 10.59 2.61 -0.15
CA LEU A 4 10.72 1.44 0.71
C LEU A 4 9.67 0.39 0.33
N TYR A 5 10.11 -0.84 0.16
CA TYR A 5 9.26 -2.00 -0.15
C TYR A 5 9.41 -3.04 0.96
N LEU A 6 8.30 -3.41 1.58
CA LEU A 6 8.22 -4.38 2.66
C LEU A 6 7.53 -5.64 2.17
N THR A 7 8.17 -6.78 2.36
CA THR A 7 7.67 -8.10 1.94
C THR A 7 7.66 -9.09 3.10
N GLY A 8 7.02 -10.23 2.89
CA GLY A 8 6.99 -11.34 3.82
C GLY A 8 5.96 -11.20 4.94
N ASP A 9 5.95 -12.19 5.79
CA ASP A 9 5.01 -12.27 6.92
C ASP A 9 5.18 -11.07 7.86
N GLY A 10 4.07 -10.46 8.23
CA GLY A 10 4.08 -9.31 9.13
C GLY A 10 4.44 -7.97 8.48
N ALA A 11 4.56 -7.88 7.15
CA ALA A 11 4.93 -6.64 6.46
C ALA A 11 3.95 -5.48 6.75
N SER A 12 2.64 -5.74 6.76
CA SER A 12 1.63 -4.73 7.16
C SER A 12 1.79 -4.30 8.61
N ALA A 13 2.08 -5.22 9.52
CA ALA A 13 2.35 -4.90 10.92
C ALA A 13 3.63 -4.07 11.09
N SER A 14 4.68 -4.41 10.35
CA SER A 14 5.93 -3.62 10.32
C SER A 14 5.70 -2.21 9.78
N ALA A 15 4.89 -2.05 8.73
CA ALA A 15 4.51 -0.74 8.20
C ALA A 15 3.74 0.08 9.23
N ALA A 16 2.79 -0.52 9.95
CA ALA A 16 2.03 0.14 11.01
C ALA A 16 2.95 0.59 12.17
N GLN A 17 3.90 -0.24 12.58
CA GLN A 17 4.89 0.11 13.60
C GLN A 17 5.77 1.28 13.13
N LEU A 18 6.20 1.25 11.87
CA LEU A 18 6.99 2.32 11.27
C LEU A 18 6.21 3.64 11.25
N MET A 19 4.94 3.62 10.82
CA MET A 19 4.08 4.81 10.86
C MET A 19 3.96 5.39 12.28
N ASN A 20 3.75 4.53 13.27
CA ASN A 20 3.67 4.96 14.67
C ASN A 20 4.99 5.55 15.17
N ALA A 21 6.11 4.94 14.82
CA ALA A 21 7.44 5.42 15.22
C ALA A 21 7.79 6.78 14.59
N LEU A 22 7.41 7.01 13.35
CA LEU A 22 7.63 8.29 12.67
C LEU A 22 6.73 9.40 13.20
N ASN A 23 5.57 9.04 13.76
CA ASN A 23 4.61 9.97 14.38
C ASN A 23 4.27 11.18 13.49
N VAL A 24 4.12 10.95 12.20
CA VAL A 24 3.67 11.94 11.22
C VAL A 24 2.41 11.43 10.50
N PRO A 25 1.55 12.31 10.00
CA PRO A 25 0.40 11.88 9.21
C PRO A 25 0.86 11.23 7.90
N PHE A 26 0.17 10.17 7.51
CA PHE A 26 0.36 9.47 6.24
C PHE A 26 -0.83 9.68 5.32
N SER A 27 -0.56 9.66 4.03
CA SER A 27 -1.54 9.55 2.96
C SER A 27 -1.45 8.18 2.29
N GLY A 28 -2.27 7.92 1.28
CA GLY A 28 -2.34 6.63 0.62
C GLY A 28 -3.50 5.78 1.15
N PHE A 29 -3.33 4.48 1.21
CA PHE A 29 -4.40 3.59 1.66
C PHE A 29 -3.90 2.37 2.44
N GLN A 30 -4.84 1.76 3.16
CA GLN A 30 -4.72 0.44 3.79
C GLN A 30 -5.86 -0.46 3.34
N LEU A 31 -5.61 -1.77 3.28
CA LEU A 31 -6.65 -2.78 3.21
C LEU A 31 -7.06 -3.17 4.63
N THR A 32 -8.34 -3.00 4.95
CA THR A 32 -8.88 -3.33 6.27
C THR A 32 -9.77 -4.57 6.19
N PRO A 33 -9.67 -5.52 7.14
CA PRO A 33 -10.46 -6.73 7.10
C PRO A 33 -11.95 -6.46 7.29
N VAL A 34 -12.78 -7.10 6.48
CA VAL A 34 -14.24 -7.13 6.63
C VAL A 34 -14.63 -8.49 7.19
N ARG A 35 -15.23 -8.48 8.37
CA ARG A 35 -15.66 -9.70 9.09
C ARG A 35 -17.17 -9.72 9.25
N VAL A 36 -17.73 -10.92 9.12
CA VAL A 36 -19.15 -11.19 9.38
C VAL A 36 -19.22 -12.38 10.33
N GLY A 37 -19.83 -12.20 11.48
CA GLY A 37 -19.90 -13.26 12.51
C GLY A 37 -18.51 -13.78 12.96
N GLY A 38 -17.50 -12.91 12.98
CA GLY A 38 -16.12 -13.25 13.32
C GLY A 38 -15.29 -13.86 12.19
N SER A 39 -15.92 -14.24 11.06
CA SER A 39 -15.24 -14.80 9.90
C SER A 39 -14.78 -13.72 8.93
N LEU A 40 -13.54 -13.81 8.46
CA LEU A 40 -13.01 -12.93 7.42
C LEU A 40 -13.72 -13.19 6.09
N ARG A 41 -14.36 -12.17 5.54
CA ARG A 41 -15.17 -12.24 4.31
C ARG A 41 -14.62 -11.39 3.17
N GLY A 42 -13.79 -10.43 3.46
CA GLY A 42 -13.22 -9.55 2.46
C GLY A 42 -12.28 -8.53 3.06
N GLU A 43 -11.85 -7.62 2.22
CA GLU A 43 -11.04 -6.47 2.59
C GLU A 43 -11.62 -5.21 1.96
N ALA A 44 -11.67 -4.14 2.73
CA ALA A 44 -12.08 -2.81 2.27
C ALA A 44 -10.87 -1.92 2.06
N LEU A 45 -10.95 -1.06 1.05
CA LEU A 45 -9.99 0.01 0.82
C LEU A 45 -10.29 1.17 1.75
N HIS A 46 -9.34 1.50 2.61
CA HIS A 46 -9.39 2.65 3.51
C HIS A 46 -8.37 3.70 3.09
N LEU A 47 -8.84 4.86 2.66
CA LEU A 47 -7.97 6.00 2.33
C LEU A 47 -7.52 6.68 3.62
N LEU A 48 -6.20 6.87 3.80
CA LEU A 48 -5.62 7.48 5.00
C LEU A 48 -5.86 8.98 5.07
N LEU A 49 -5.89 9.66 3.93
CA LEU A 49 -6.48 11.00 3.82
C LEU A 49 -7.91 10.83 3.31
N PRO A 50 -8.91 11.08 4.16
CA PRO A 50 -10.29 10.93 3.75
C PRO A 50 -10.60 11.78 2.52
N PRO A 51 -11.29 11.23 1.51
CA PRO A 51 -11.74 12.02 0.38
C PRO A 51 -12.77 13.06 0.85
N PRO A 52 -12.97 14.15 0.08
CA PRO A 52 -13.99 15.15 0.39
C PRO A 52 -15.40 14.56 0.54
N LYS A 53 -15.62 13.37 -0.03
CA LYS A 53 -16.86 12.60 0.07
C LYS A 53 -16.64 11.37 0.96
N PRO A 54 -17.02 11.40 2.25
CA PRO A 54 -16.77 10.31 3.20
C PRO A 54 -17.28 8.94 2.76
N ARG A 55 -18.36 8.91 1.97
CA ARG A 55 -18.94 7.67 1.42
C ARG A 55 -18.03 6.90 0.45
N LEU A 56 -16.93 7.51 0.01
CA LEU A 56 -15.93 6.84 -0.84
C LEU A 56 -14.80 6.20 -0.04
N ASN A 57 -14.87 6.25 1.28
CA ASN A 57 -13.93 5.56 2.14
C ASN A 57 -14.51 4.22 2.62
N ASP A 58 -13.61 3.28 3.00
CA ASP A 58 -13.97 1.92 3.45
C ASP A 58 -14.82 1.14 2.42
N VAL A 59 -14.41 1.18 1.17
CA VAL A 59 -15.10 0.50 0.07
C VAL A 59 -14.56 -0.92 -0.09
N LEU A 60 -15.46 -1.91 -0.10
CA LEU A 60 -15.09 -3.30 -0.34
C LEU A 60 -14.34 -3.43 -1.67
N CYS A 61 -13.10 -3.94 -1.64
CA CYS A 61 -12.26 -4.09 -2.84
C CYS A 61 -11.87 -5.53 -3.13
N ARG A 62 -11.87 -6.42 -2.13
CA ARG A 62 -11.60 -7.84 -2.30
C ARG A 62 -12.61 -8.67 -1.53
N VAL A 63 -13.08 -9.76 -2.13
CA VAL A 63 -14.01 -10.72 -1.52
C VAL A 63 -13.31 -12.05 -1.36
N ARG A 64 -13.38 -12.65 -0.18
CA ARG A 64 -12.85 -13.98 0.08
C ARG A 64 -13.84 -15.05 -0.39
N LEU A 65 -13.45 -15.82 -1.37
CA LEU A 65 -14.27 -16.92 -1.92
C LEU A 65 -14.02 -18.21 -1.13
N THR A 66 -12.76 -18.55 -0.90
CA THR A 66 -12.32 -19.70 -0.10
C THR A 66 -11.16 -19.25 0.82
N GLU A 67 -10.55 -20.16 1.56
CA GLU A 67 -9.37 -19.85 2.36
C GLU A 67 -8.19 -19.30 1.54
N LYS A 68 -8.10 -19.70 0.26
CA LYS A 68 -7.00 -19.38 -0.64
C LYS A 68 -7.40 -18.44 -1.77
N ASP A 69 -8.69 -18.41 -2.13
CA ASP A 69 -9.17 -17.72 -3.32
C ASP A 69 -9.85 -16.40 -2.96
N TRP A 70 -9.38 -15.35 -3.58
CA TRP A 70 -9.89 -14.01 -3.43
C TRP A 70 -10.33 -13.45 -4.79
N LEU A 71 -11.38 -12.64 -4.77
CA LEU A 71 -11.87 -11.91 -5.93
C LEU A 71 -11.61 -10.42 -5.73
N LEU A 72 -10.81 -9.83 -6.58
CA LEU A 72 -10.63 -8.39 -6.65
C LEU A 72 -11.82 -7.73 -7.35
N LEU A 73 -12.23 -6.57 -6.87
CA LEU A 73 -13.17 -5.67 -7.55
C LEU A 73 -12.35 -4.57 -8.26
N PRO A 74 -12.04 -4.74 -9.56
CA PRO A 74 -11.08 -3.87 -10.26
C PRO A 74 -11.50 -2.40 -10.29
N GLN A 75 -12.82 -2.14 -10.33
CA GLN A 75 -13.35 -0.78 -10.35
C GLN A 75 -12.93 0.02 -9.12
N VAL A 76 -12.79 -0.62 -7.96
CA VAL A 76 -12.35 0.06 -6.74
C VAL A 76 -10.90 0.52 -6.89
N MET A 77 -10.05 -0.28 -7.51
CA MET A 77 -8.66 0.09 -7.79
C MET A 77 -8.56 1.22 -8.81
N GLU A 78 -9.37 1.15 -9.86
CA GLU A 78 -9.36 2.13 -10.97
C GLU A 78 -10.00 3.47 -10.57
N GLU A 79 -11.12 3.44 -9.85
CA GLU A 79 -11.96 4.62 -9.61
C GLU A 79 -11.76 5.25 -8.23
N ILE A 80 -11.16 4.53 -7.28
CA ILE A 80 -10.97 4.99 -5.90
C ILE A 80 -9.51 4.98 -5.49
N ALA A 81 -8.82 3.85 -5.58
CA ALA A 81 -7.43 3.74 -5.14
C ALA A 81 -6.50 4.61 -6.00
N ALA A 82 -6.57 4.50 -7.33
CA ALA A 82 -5.72 5.27 -8.24
C ALA A 82 -5.95 6.79 -8.09
N PRO A 83 -7.19 7.32 -8.16
CA PRO A 83 -7.43 8.74 -7.91
C PRO A 83 -7.04 9.19 -6.50
N GLY A 84 -7.24 8.32 -5.49
CA GLY A 84 -6.84 8.57 -4.12
C GLY A 84 -5.33 8.75 -3.98
N LEU A 85 -4.53 7.92 -4.63
CA LEU A 85 -3.07 8.05 -4.69
C LEU A 85 -2.65 9.34 -5.41
N CYS A 86 -3.24 9.64 -6.55
CA CYS A 86 -2.95 10.88 -7.29
C CYS A 86 -3.30 12.13 -6.46
N GLY A 87 -4.36 12.07 -5.66
CA GLY A 87 -4.75 13.15 -4.73
C GLY A 87 -3.70 13.43 -3.65
N THR A 88 -2.85 12.46 -3.30
CA THR A 88 -1.78 12.65 -2.30
C THR A 88 -0.63 13.51 -2.82
N PHE A 89 -0.52 13.74 -4.10
CA PHE A 89 0.61 14.44 -4.71
C PHE A 89 0.63 15.94 -4.40
N SER A 90 -0.49 16.51 -4.00
CA SER A 90 -0.56 17.89 -3.52
C SER A 90 -0.12 18.05 -2.06
N THR A 91 0.01 16.96 -1.33
CA THR A 91 0.47 16.94 0.06
C THR A 91 1.96 16.64 0.14
N ARG A 92 2.57 16.93 1.28
CA ARG A 92 3.97 16.54 1.57
C ARG A 92 4.05 15.39 2.56
N THR A 93 2.90 14.77 2.86
CA THR A 93 2.85 13.63 3.79
C THR A 93 3.46 12.38 3.15
N PRO A 94 4.13 11.54 3.91
CA PRO A 94 4.53 10.23 3.44
C PRO A 94 3.34 9.42 2.93
N ILE A 95 3.58 8.55 1.97
CA ILE A 95 2.54 7.73 1.32
C ILE A 95 2.69 6.28 1.78
N LEU A 96 1.61 5.69 2.27
CA LEU A 96 1.53 4.25 2.54
C LEU A 96 0.63 3.59 1.50
N ILE A 97 1.10 2.47 0.98
CA ILE A 97 0.34 1.59 0.09
C ILE A 97 0.36 0.20 0.73
N ASP A 98 -0.68 -0.10 1.48
CA ASP A 98 -0.78 -1.34 2.24
C ASP A 98 -2.10 -2.05 1.90
N ARG A 99 -2.12 -2.90 0.92
CA ARG A 99 -1.05 -3.75 0.38
C ARG A 99 -1.23 -3.82 -1.14
N VAL A 100 -0.17 -4.09 -1.86
CA VAL A 100 -0.23 -4.41 -3.29
C VAL A 100 -0.35 -5.92 -3.45
N GLU A 101 -1.46 -6.38 -3.98
CA GLU A 101 -1.71 -7.78 -4.34
C GLU A 101 -1.44 -8.02 -5.82
N PRO A 102 -1.06 -9.25 -6.23
CA PRO A 102 -0.74 -9.53 -7.63
C PRO A 102 -1.85 -9.16 -8.62
N GLU A 103 -3.10 -9.44 -8.28
CA GLU A 103 -4.25 -9.15 -9.13
C GLU A 103 -4.50 -7.64 -9.35
N MET A 104 -4.04 -6.79 -8.45
CA MET A 104 -4.15 -5.33 -8.59
C MET A 104 -3.28 -4.80 -9.73
N LEU A 105 -2.21 -5.50 -10.05
CA LEU A 105 -1.28 -5.12 -11.11
C LEU A 105 -1.84 -5.35 -12.53
N ALA A 106 -3.01 -5.96 -12.63
CA ALA A 106 -3.79 -6.02 -13.87
C ALA A 106 -4.67 -4.77 -14.11
N CYS A 107 -4.70 -3.83 -13.16
CA CYS A 107 -5.49 -2.59 -13.25
C CYS A 107 -4.62 -1.45 -13.76
N PRO A 108 -4.78 -0.98 -15.02
CA PRO A 108 -3.85 -0.01 -15.64
C PRO A 108 -3.75 1.31 -14.90
N ALA A 109 -4.87 1.92 -14.53
CA ALA A 109 -4.86 3.21 -13.82
C ALA A 109 -4.18 3.10 -12.44
N PHE A 110 -4.36 1.97 -11.76
CA PHE A 110 -3.66 1.70 -10.49
C PHE A 110 -2.15 1.56 -10.69
N CYS A 111 -1.72 0.83 -11.72
CA CYS A 111 -0.30 0.72 -12.07
C CYS A 111 0.32 2.08 -12.41
N ASP A 112 -0.37 2.90 -13.19
CA ASP A 112 0.08 4.26 -13.52
C ASP A 112 0.23 5.12 -12.25
N ALA A 113 -0.72 5.01 -11.32
CA ALA A 113 -0.65 5.72 -10.04
C ALA A 113 0.55 5.25 -9.19
N LEU A 114 0.83 3.94 -9.14
CA LEU A 114 2.01 3.40 -8.43
C LEU A 114 3.31 3.93 -9.03
N MET A 115 3.41 3.97 -10.36
CA MET A 115 4.59 4.51 -11.05
C MET A 115 4.78 6.00 -10.75
N GLN A 116 3.70 6.77 -10.69
CA GLN A 116 3.75 8.18 -10.31
C GLN A 116 4.20 8.36 -8.86
N VAL A 117 3.69 7.55 -7.92
CA VAL A 117 4.16 7.54 -6.52
C VAL A 117 5.66 7.25 -6.46
N GLN A 118 6.12 6.23 -7.18
CA GLN A 118 7.53 5.85 -7.24
C GLN A 118 8.43 6.98 -7.76
N ALA A 119 7.94 7.77 -8.71
CA ALA A 119 8.71 8.86 -9.32
C ALA A 119 8.87 10.09 -8.41
N ARG A 120 8.11 10.17 -7.32
CA ARG A 120 8.13 11.34 -6.43
C ARG A 120 9.31 11.30 -5.47
N GLU A 121 9.67 12.47 -4.96
CA GLU A 121 10.67 12.61 -3.90
C GLU A 121 10.09 12.37 -2.49
N GLN A 122 8.79 12.41 -2.39
CA GLN A 122 8.02 12.11 -1.18
C GLN A 122 8.26 10.66 -0.77
N LEU A 123 8.49 10.42 0.52
CA LEU A 123 8.65 9.06 1.03
C LEU A 123 7.40 8.23 0.71
N ALA A 124 7.59 7.07 0.12
CA ALA A 124 6.54 6.08 -0.05
C ALA A 124 6.98 4.72 0.51
N ILE A 125 6.05 4.07 1.20
CA ILE A 125 6.19 2.74 1.78
C ILE A 125 5.19 1.83 1.07
N PHE A 126 5.69 0.81 0.41
CA PHE A 126 4.90 -0.21 -0.28
C PHE A 126 4.93 -1.50 0.53
N VAL A 127 3.79 -1.97 0.98
CA VAL A 127 3.64 -3.33 1.49
C VAL A 127 3.25 -4.22 0.32
N VAL A 128 4.02 -5.25 0.07
CA VAL A 128 3.94 -6.07 -1.14
C VAL A 128 3.63 -7.51 -0.77
N ALA A 129 2.50 -8.01 -1.25
CA ALA A 129 2.09 -9.39 -1.05
C ALA A 129 2.92 -10.36 -1.90
N ASP A 130 2.97 -11.62 -1.47
CA ASP A 130 3.62 -12.70 -2.21
C ASP A 130 3.08 -12.77 -3.65
N GLY A 131 3.99 -12.88 -4.60
CA GLY A 131 3.66 -12.91 -6.02
C GLY A 131 3.58 -11.55 -6.72
N ALA A 132 3.49 -10.44 -5.98
CA ALA A 132 3.53 -9.09 -6.54
C ALA A 132 4.95 -8.52 -6.67
N GLU A 133 5.93 -9.12 -6.03
CA GLU A 133 7.31 -8.63 -5.96
C GLU A 133 7.96 -8.48 -7.34
N LYS A 134 8.03 -9.58 -8.09
CA LYS A 134 8.66 -9.58 -9.42
C LYS A 134 8.00 -8.62 -10.40
N PRO A 135 6.67 -8.62 -10.56
CA PRO A 135 6.00 -7.63 -11.41
C PRO A 135 6.31 -6.19 -11.01
N LEU A 136 6.30 -5.87 -9.72
CA LEU A 136 6.65 -4.53 -9.25
C LEU A 136 8.11 -4.18 -9.53
N GLN A 137 9.05 -5.09 -9.28
CA GLN A 137 10.46 -4.87 -9.58
C GLN A 137 10.69 -4.57 -11.06
N GLN A 138 9.95 -5.22 -11.94
CA GLN A 138 10.05 -4.99 -13.39
C GLN A 138 9.43 -3.67 -13.85
N MET A 139 8.36 -3.23 -13.17
CA MET A 139 7.67 -1.98 -13.50
C MET A 139 8.45 -0.74 -13.03
N MET A 140 9.22 -0.86 -11.95
CA MET A 140 9.83 0.27 -11.26
C MET A 140 11.33 0.37 -11.56
N PRO A 141 11.91 1.57 -11.65
CA PRO A 141 13.35 1.74 -11.82
C PRO A 141 14.11 1.15 -10.62
N GLU A 142 15.08 0.27 -10.87
CA GLU A 142 15.85 -0.43 -9.82
C GLU A 142 16.53 0.54 -8.84
N ASN A 143 17.08 1.63 -9.32
CA ASN A 143 17.78 2.62 -8.50
C ASN A 143 16.86 3.41 -7.54
N ARG A 144 15.54 3.22 -7.64
CA ARG A 144 14.53 3.85 -6.78
C ARG A 144 13.86 2.88 -5.81
N GLN A 145 14.34 1.64 -5.74
CA GLN A 145 13.76 0.59 -4.91
C GLN A 145 14.70 0.22 -3.77
N ARG A 146 14.17 0.09 -2.56
CA ARG A 146 14.87 -0.49 -1.42
C ARG A 146 13.96 -1.51 -0.74
N TRP A 147 14.31 -2.77 -0.87
CA TRP A 147 13.50 -3.91 -0.41
C TRP A 147 13.94 -4.39 0.96
N PHE A 148 12.97 -4.71 1.79
CA PHE A 148 13.15 -5.29 3.12
C PHE A 148 12.24 -6.49 3.31
N SER A 149 12.79 -7.57 3.84
CA SER A 149 12.00 -8.69 4.36
C SER A 149 11.57 -8.35 5.78
N ALA A 150 10.27 -8.21 6.01
CA ALA A 150 9.74 -7.80 7.31
C ALA A 150 10.16 -8.73 8.46
N PRO A 151 10.11 -10.09 8.32
CA PRO A 151 10.53 -10.98 9.39
C PRO A 151 12.04 -10.92 9.70
N ASP A 152 12.86 -10.45 8.76
CA ASP A 152 14.34 -10.44 8.88
C ASP A 152 14.90 -9.03 9.16
N THR A 153 14.04 -8.02 9.24
CA THR A 153 14.46 -6.63 9.39
C THR A 153 14.02 -6.06 10.73
N ALA A 154 14.96 -5.54 11.51
CA ALA A 154 14.66 -4.87 12.77
C ALA A 154 13.88 -3.57 12.53
N ALA A 155 12.98 -3.23 13.46
CA ALA A 155 12.14 -2.02 13.38
C ALA A 155 13.01 -0.74 13.29
N GLU A 156 14.10 -0.69 14.04
CA GLU A 156 15.05 0.43 14.04
C GLU A 156 15.65 0.68 12.66
N THR A 157 15.99 -0.39 11.93
CA THR A 157 16.54 -0.28 10.56
C THR A 157 15.54 0.35 9.61
N LEU A 158 14.25 0.01 9.73
CA LEU A 158 13.19 0.61 8.93
C LEU A 158 12.97 2.08 9.27
N VAL A 159 13.00 2.41 10.56
CA VAL A 159 12.88 3.80 11.04
C VAL A 159 14.04 4.65 10.50
N GLU A 160 15.27 4.18 10.63
CA GLU A 160 16.43 4.87 10.09
C GLU A 160 16.33 5.09 8.58
N ALA A 161 15.95 4.05 7.84
CA ALA A 161 15.77 4.12 6.40
C ALA A 161 14.69 5.14 6.00
N ALA A 162 13.62 5.27 6.77
CA ALA A 162 12.54 6.23 6.53
C ALA A 162 12.92 7.64 6.95
N MET A 163 13.56 7.81 8.11
CA MET A 163 13.99 9.12 8.63
C MET A 163 14.95 9.87 7.70
N LEU A 164 15.77 9.13 6.96
CA LEU A 164 16.62 9.71 5.92
C LEU A 164 15.84 10.36 4.76
N ARG A 165 14.51 10.23 4.77
CA ARG A 165 13.59 10.62 3.70
C ARG A 165 12.57 11.68 4.10
N LEU A 166 12.42 11.92 5.40
CA LEU A 166 11.51 12.95 5.92
C LEU A 166 12.20 14.31 5.99
#